data_f511d1924ea909d9a2d7d7c2f61d8d8b
#
_entry.id   f511d1924ea909d9a2d7d7c2f61d8d8b
#
_cell.length_a   1.000
_cell.length_b   1.000
_cell.length_c   1.000
_cell.angle_alpha   90.00
_cell.angle_beta   90.00
_cell.angle_gamma   90.00
#
_symmetry.space_group_name_H-M   'P 1'
#
loop_
_entity.id
_entity.type
_entity.pdbx_description
1 polymer ?
#
loop_
_entity_poly.entity_id
_entity_poly.type
_entity_poly.pdbx_seq_one_letter_code
_entity_poly.pdbx_strand_id
1 'polypeptide(L)'
;MNARATLSALSPAQQAIDPIDAMLIHRLHGDFPLSEQPYREVGQQLGLTEQQVIARLQSMLESGLLTRFGPLFQIERAGGQFVLAAMQVPEHRFDAVAAQVNALDEVAHNYRREHGFNMWFVLACTSGEAVLAACDRIERETGLQVYAFPKEKEFFVELRLPA
;
A
#
# COMPACT_ATOMS: atom_id res chain seq x y z
N MET A 1 -29.17 -22.18 14.83
CA MET A 1 -28.02 -22.40 15.73
C MET A 1 -27.00 -21.35 15.39
N ASN A 2 -26.75 -20.43 16.32
CA ASN A 2 -25.99 -19.18 16.13
C ASN A 2 -24.49 -19.42 16.04
N ALA A 3 -23.88 -19.12 14.91
CA ALA A 3 -22.45 -18.90 14.83
C ALA A 3 -22.16 -17.40 15.09
N ARG A 4 -22.02 -17.03 16.34
CA ARG A 4 -21.35 -15.79 16.74
C ARG A 4 -19.85 -16.00 16.52
N ALA A 5 -19.34 -15.49 15.40
CA ALA A 5 -17.91 -15.32 15.24
C ALA A 5 -17.42 -14.34 16.31
N THR A 6 -16.62 -14.84 17.19
CA THR A 6 -15.95 -14.09 18.27
C THR A 6 -14.89 -13.19 17.64
N LEU A 7 -15.19 -11.90 17.51
CA LEU A 7 -14.20 -10.86 17.30
C LEU A 7 -13.40 -10.72 18.61
N SER A 8 -12.45 -11.61 18.83
CA SER A 8 -11.50 -11.55 19.93
C SER A 8 -10.11 -11.33 19.38
N ALA A 9 -9.59 -10.23 19.74
CA ALA A 9 -8.24 -9.70 19.81
C ALA A 9 -8.09 -8.40 19.01
N LEU A 10 -8.75 -7.35 19.49
CA LEU A 10 -8.21 -6.00 19.31
C LEU A 10 -6.97 -5.92 20.17
N SER A 11 -5.86 -5.87 19.51
CA SER A 11 -4.49 -5.75 20.00
C SER A 11 -4.19 -4.49 20.82
N PRO A 12 -2.97 -4.37 21.36
CA PRO A 12 -2.65 -3.59 22.56
C PRO A 12 -2.98 -2.12 22.39
N ALA A 13 -3.46 -1.54 23.47
CA ALA A 13 -3.65 -0.11 23.76
C ALA A 13 -3.56 0.79 22.53
N GLN A 14 -4.70 1.20 21.98
CA GLN A 14 -4.78 2.38 21.14
C GLN A 14 -4.17 3.55 21.91
N GLN A 15 -2.87 3.78 21.74
CA GLN A 15 -2.26 5.02 22.17
C GLN A 15 -3.01 6.13 21.45
N ALA A 16 -3.61 7.03 22.20
CA ALA A 16 -4.28 8.19 21.63
C ALA A 16 -3.27 8.93 20.77
N ILE A 17 -3.61 9.14 19.49
CA ILE A 17 -2.78 9.88 18.55
C ILE A 17 -2.59 11.29 19.11
N ASP A 18 -1.35 11.80 19.09
CA ASP A 18 -1.07 13.20 19.44
C ASP A 18 -1.97 14.12 18.60
N PRO A 19 -2.66 15.11 19.20
CA PRO A 19 -3.57 15.99 18.48
C PRO A 19 -2.94 16.72 17.29
N ILE A 20 -1.65 17.06 17.38
CA ILE A 20 -0.93 17.71 16.26
C ILE A 20 -0.67 16.70 15.13
N ASP A 21 -0.35 15.45 15.48
CA ASP A 21 -0.18 14.39 14.48
C ASP A 21 -1.49 14.07 13.78
N ALA A 22 -2.61 14.03 14.51
CA ALA A 22 -3.94 13.90 13.93
C ALA A 22 -4.28 15.06 12.96
N MET A 23 -3.95 16.30 13.33
CA MET A 23 -4.11 17.47 12.45
C MET A 23 -3.24 17.35 11.19
N LEU A 24 -1.98 16.89 11.31
CA LEU A 24 -1.08 16.65 10.18
C LEU A 24 -1.64 15.59 9.25
N ILE A 25 -2.09 14.45 9.78
CA ILE A 25 -2.70 13.37 9.00
C ILE A 25 -3.93 13.90 8.26
N HIS A 26 -4.83 14.58 8.97
CA HIS A 26 -6.04 15.13 8.37
C HIS A 26 -5.73 16.14 7.25
N ARG A 27 -4.75 17.04 7.48
CA ARG A 27 -4.37 18.06 6.49
C ARG A 27 -3.71 17.45 5.25
N LEU A 28 -2.91 16.40 5.42
CA LEU A 28 -2.13 15.79 4.34
C LEU A 28 -2.84 14.62 3.67
N HIS A 29 -3.96 14.16 4.22
CA HIS A 29 -4.76 13.09 3.65
C HIS A 29 -5.54 13.59 2.43
N GLY A 30 -4.98 13.41 1.26
CA GLY A 30 -5.62 13.72 -0.03
C GLY A 30 -5.12 14.97 -0.74
N ASP A 31 -4.37 15.84 -0.07
CA ASP A 31 -3.80 17.03 -0.70
C ASP A 31 -2.46 17.41 -0.09
N PHE A 32 -1.42 17.33 -0.92
CA PHE A 32 -0.07 17.77 -0.56
C PHE A 32 0.31 18.98 -1.42
N PRO A 33 0.78 20.11 -0.85
CA PRO A 33 1.14 21.28 -1.62
C PRO A 33 2.23 20.98 -2.65
N LEU A 34 1.98 21.31 -3.91
CA LEU A 34 2.97 21.23 -4.98
C LEU A 34 3.68 22.57 -5.12
N SER A 35 4.50 22.91 -4.16
CA SER A 35 5.28 24.16 -4.08
C SER A 35 6.75 23.88 -3.84
N GLU A 36 7.60 24.92 -3.94
CA GLU A 36 9.04 24.77 -3.65
C GLU A 36 9.35 24.44 -2.18
N GLN A 37 8.41 24.74 -1.25
CA GLN A 37 8.60 24.53 0.18
C GLN A 37 7.32 23.95 0.82
N PRO A 38 6.91 22.74 0.43
CA PRO A 38 5.60 22.19 0.79
C PRO A 38 5.44 21.98 2.31
N TYR A 39 6.48 21.51 2.99
CA TYR A 39 6.42 21.29 4.44
C TYR A 39 6.33 22.60 5.23
N ARG A 40 6.96 23.67 4.73
CA ARG A 40 6.83 25.01 5.33
C ARG A 40 5.40 25.54 5.19
N GLU A 41 4.79 25.35 4.02
CA GLU A 41 3.42 25.76 3.77
C GLU A 41 2.42 25.03 4.68
N VAL A 42 2.58 23.71 4.83
CA VAL A 42 1.79 22.92 5.79
C VAL A 42 2.03 23.39 7.22
N GLY A 43 3.28 23.65 7.58
CA GLY A 43 3.63 24.15 8.90
C GLY A 43 2.97 25.50 9.21
N GLN A 44 2.96 26.45 8.29
CA GLN A 44 2.30 27.74 8.45
C GLN A 44 0.80 27.59 8.72
N GLN A 45 0.13 26.66 8.04
CA GLN A 45 -1.30 26.42 8.23
C GLN A 45 -1.64 25.80 9.60
N LEU A 46 -0.71 25.08 10.18
CA LEU A 46 -0.89 24.36 11.45
C LEU A 46 -0.16 25.00 12.63
N GLY A 47 0.49 26.15 12.43
CA GLY A 47 1.27 26.80 13.48
C GLY A 47 2.56 26.08 13.84
N LEU A 48 3.14 25.32 12.90
CA LEU A 48 4.38 24.56 13.06
C LEU A 48 5.50 25.13 12.21
N THR A 49 6.74 24.86 12.59
CA THR A 49 7.89 25.04 11.71
C THR A 49 8.02 23.89 10.71
N GLU A 50 8.69 24.11 9.60
CA GLU A 50 8.98 23.09 8.60
C GLU A 50 9.68 21.86 9.23
N GLN A 51 10.68 22.11 10.09
CA GLN A 51 11.41 21.05 10.78
C GLN A 51 10.50 20.22 11.70
N GLN A 52 9.53 20.86 12.37
CA GLN A 52 8.56 20.14 13.20
C GLN A 52 7.64 19.26 12.37
N VAL A 53 7.19 19.73 11.21
CA VAL A 53 6.39 18.91 10.27
C VAL A 53 7.17 17.67 9.83
N ILE A 54 8.41 17.86 9.36
CA ILE A 54 9.26 16.76 8.88
C ILE A 54 9.56 15.76 10.00
N ALA A 55 9.95 16.25 11.19
CA ALA A 55 10.28 15.38 12.32
C ALA A 55 9.07 14.55 12.79
N ARG A 56 7.87 15.13 12.81
CA ARG A 56 6.64 14.42 13.18
C ARG A 56 6.27 13.35 12.14
N LEU A 57 6.36 13.67 10.84
CA LEU A 57 6.13 12.68 9.78
C LEU A 57 7.11 11.51 9.87
N GLN A 58 8.38 11.77 10.12
CA GLN A 58 9.39 10.73 10.34
C GLN A 58 9.06 9.87 11.55
N SER A 59 8.72 10.48 12.69
CA SER A 59 8.33 9.75 13.90
C SER A 59 7.10 8.87 13.69
N MET A 60 6.10 9.36 12.95
CA MET A 60 4.90 8.57 12.62
C MET A 60 5.21 7.39 11.70
N LEU A 61 6.17 7.52 10.78
CA LEU A 61 6.65 6.41 9.94
C LEU A 61 7.45 5.38 10.76
N GLU A 62 8.36 5.85 11.62
CA GLU A 62 9.18 4.99 12.48
C GLU A 62 8.34 4.21 13.49
N SER A 63 7.30 4.83 14.06
CA SER A 63 6.36 4.18 14.98
C SER A 63 5.37 3.24 14.31
N GLY A 64 5.27 3.27 12.96
CA GLY A 64 4.30 2.51 12.20
C GLY A 64 2.87 3.09 12.22
N LEU A 65 2.68 4.29 12.78
CA LEU A 65 1.40 5.00 12.71
C LEU A 65 1.08 5.36 11.24
N LEU A 66 2.09 5.78 10.47
CA LEU A 66 2.02 5.86 9.02
C LEU A 66 2.79 4.68 8.42
N THR A 67 2.15 3.94 7.53
CA THR A 67 2.80 2.86 6.78
C THR A 67 3.65 3.39 5.63
N ARG A 68 3.29 4.55 5.11
CA ARG A 68 4.01 5.26 4.05
C ARG A 68 3.59 6.73 4.02
N PHE A 69 4.46 7.57 3.49
CA PHE A 69 4.17 8.95 3.14
C PHE A 69 4.76 9.23 1.76
N GLY A 70 3.94 9.67 0.82
CA GLY A 70 4.38 9.95 -0.54
C GLY A 70 3.23 9.99 -1.54
N PRO A 71 3.49 10.36 -2.79
CA PRO A 71 2.47 10.48 -3.81
C PRO A 71 1.89 9.12 -4.21
N LEU A 72 0.61 9.14 -4.56
CA LEU A 72 -0.08 8.06 -5.27
C LEU A 72 -0.28 8.51 -6.72
N PHE A 73 0.43 7.88 -7.64
CA PHE A 73 0.30 8.19 -9.05
C PHE A 73 -0.82 7.35 -9.69
N GLN A 74 -1.58 7.98 -10.57
CA GLN A 74 -2.38 7.23 -11.55
C GLN A 74 -1.43 6.77 -12.67
N ILE A 75 -0.90 5.57 -12.53
CA ILE A 75 0.11 5.03 -13.44
C ILE A 75 -0.41 4.97 -14.88
N GLU A 76 -1.72 4.78 -15.05
CA GLU A 76 -2.39 4.73 -16.35
C GLU A 76 -2.25 6.05 -17.12
N ARG A 77 -2.21 7.20 -16.41
CA ARG A 77 -1.97 8.51 -17.06
C ARG A 77 -0.52 8.67 -17.52
N ALA A 78 0.39 7.90 -16.96
CA ALA A 78 1.78 7.83 -17.39
C ALA A 78 2.03 6.72 -18.43
N GLY A 79 0.96 6.08 -18.93
CA GLY A 79 1.03 4.99 -19.92
C GLY A 79 1.26 3.61 -19.32
N GLY A 80 1.30 3.50 -18.00
CA GLY A 80 1.47 2.23 -17.29
C GLY A 80 0.16 1.54 -16.94
N GLN A 81 0.26 0.41 -16.27
CA GLN A 81 -0.87 -0.40 -15.82
C GLN A 81 -0.64 -0.96 -14.42
N PHE A 82 -1.70 -0.98 -13.62
CA PHE A 82 -1.81 -1.82 -12.44
C PHE A 82 -2.60 -3.07 -12.76
N VAL A 83 -2.03 -4.23 -12.46
CA VAL A 83 -2.71 -5.52 -12.62
C VAL A 83 -2.64 -6.29 -11.31
N LEU A 84 -3.81 -6.70 -10.81
CA LEU A 84 -3.88 -7.62 -9.69
C LEU A 84 -3.51 -9.02 -10.18
N ALA A 85 -2.66 -9.70 -9.45
CA ALA A 85 -2.28 -11.09 -9.75
C ALA A 85 -2.39 -11.95 -8.49
N ALA A 86 -2.55 -13.26 -8.68
CA ALA A 86 -2.62 -14.20 -7.58
C ALA A 86 -1.91 -15.51 -7.91
N MET A 87 -1.47 -16.20 -6.85
CA MET A 87 -0.84 -17.50 -6.91
C MET A 87 -1.40 -18.43 -5.83
N GLN A 88 -1.35 -19.74 -6.11
CA GLN A 88 -1.53 -20.80 -5.12
C GLN A 88 -0.14 -21.26 -4.66
N VAL A 89 0.25 -20.85 -3.47
CA VAL A 89 1.58 -21.14 -2.94
C VAL A 89 1.48 -22.20 -1.85
N PRO A 90 2.22 -23.34 -1.95
CA PRO A 90 2.30 -24.31 -0.86
C PRO A 90 2.76 -23.64 0.43
N GLU A 91 2.12 -23.94 1.56
CA GLU A 91 2.34 -23.25 2.83
C GLU A 91 3.81 -23.27 3.25
N HIS A 92 4.48 -24.40 3.11
CA HIS A 92 5.88 -24.56 3.46
C HIS A 92 6.87 -23.76 2.57
N ARG A 93 6.40 -23.21 1.44
CA ARG A 93 7.18 -22.38 0.51
C ARG A 93 6.78 -20.91 0.56
N PHE A 94 5.73 -20.57 1.33
CA PHE A 94 5.09 -19.25 1.23
C PHE A 94 6.08 -18.09 1.43
N ASP A 95 6.87 -18.12 2.49
CA ASP A 95 7.81 -17.03 2.81
C ASP A 95 8.94 -16.91 1.78
N ALA A 96 9.43 -18.04 1.27
CA ALA A 96 10.46 -18.05 0.23
C ALA A 96 9.92 -17.49 -1.10
N VAL A 97 8.72 -17.90 -1.50
CA VAL A 97 8.07 -17.39 -2.72
C VAL A 97 7.70 -15.90 -2.55
N ALA A 98 7.23 -15.50 -1.37
CA ALA A 98 6.96 -14.08 -1.09
C ALA A 98 8.22 -13.22 -1.22
N ALA A 99 9.36 -13.69 -0.73
CA ALA A 99 10.63 -13.00 -0.89
C ALA A 99 11.05 -12.88 -2.37
N GLN A 100 10.86 -13.94 -3.17
CA GLN A 100 11.15 -13.93 -4.60
C GLN A 100 10.26 -12.92 -5.35
N VAL A 101 8.95 -12.96 -5.08
CA VAL A 101 7.98 -12.04 -5.71
C VAL A 101 8.24 -10.59 -5.30
N ASN A 102 8.53 -10.34 -4.02
CA ASN A 102 8.79 -8.98 -3.50
C ASN A 102 10.14 -8.40 -3.99
N ALA A 103 11.03 -9.22 -4.52
CA ALA A 103 12.31 -8.76 -5.06
C ALA A 103 12.19 -8.15 -6.47
N LEU A 104 11.02 -8.26 -7.12
CA LEU A 104 10.78 -7.66 -8.42
C LEU A 104 10.33 -6.21 -8.25
N ASP A 105 10.95 -5.30 -9.00
CA ASP A 105 10.62 -3.87 -9.00
C ASP A 105 9.19 -3.60 -9.48
N GLU A 106 8.66 -4.49 -10.31
CA GLU A 106 7.29 -4.44 -10.82
C GLU A 106 6.22 -4.77 -9.77
N VAL A 107 6.59 -5.34 -8.62
CA VAL A 107 5.65 -5.71 -7.56
C VAL A 107 5.48 -4.57 -6.57
N ALA A 108 4.37 -3.85 -6.69
CA ALA A 108 4.06 -2.73 -5.81
C ALA A 108 3.59 -3.15 -4.42
N HIS A 109 2.80 -4.21 -4.34
CA HIS A 109 2.23 -4.73 -3.09
C HIS A 109 2.07 -6.24 -3.17
N ASN A 110 2.19 -6.93 -2.01
CA ASN A 110 1.96 -8.37 -1.89
C ASN A 110 1.23 -8.65 -0.58
N TYR A 111 0.17 -9.46 -0.65
CA TYR A 111 -0.72 -9.77 0.47
C TYR A 111 -0.98 -11.26 0.58
N ARG A 112 -0.92 -11.77 1.81
CA ARG A 112 -1.41 -13.10 2.14
C ARG A 112 -2.91 -13.09 2.38
N ARG A 113 -3.62 -14.12 1.90
CA ARG A 113 -5.05 -14.33 2.10
C ARG A 113 -5.34 -15.76 2.52
N GLU A 114 -6.37 -15.95 3.33
CA GLU A 114 -6.91 -17.27 3.66
C GLU A 114 -7.86 -17.73 2.55
N HIS A 115 -7.29 -18.18 1.42
CA HIS A 115 -8.01 -18.62 0.23
C HIS A 115 -7.16 -19.61 -0.57
N GLY A 116 -7.74 -20.32 -1.54
CA GLY A 116 -6.97 -21.16 -2.47
C GLY A 116 -5.88 -20.39 -3.20
N PHE A 117 -6.20 -19.19 -3.68
CA PHE A 117 -5.17 -18.19 -4.01
C PHE A 117 -4.76 -17.48 -2.72
N ASN A 118 -3.67 -17.92 -2.13
CA ASN A 118 -3.24 -17.43 -0.83
C ASN A 118 -2.18 -16.32 -0.91
N MET A 119 -1.64 -16.04 -2.09
CA MET A 119 -0.77 -14.91 -2.36
C MET A 119 -1.39 -14.02 -3.43
N TRP A 120 -1.58 -12.75 -3.10
CA TRP A 120 -2.15 -11.72 -3.97
C TRP A 120 -1.19 -10.54 -4.05
N PHE A 121 -0.85 -10.13 -5.25
CA PHE A 121 0.08 -9.02 -5.45
C PHE A 121 -0.37 -8.11 -6.59
N VAL A 122 0.13 -6.88 -6.57
CA VAL A 122 -0.16 -5.87 -7.58
C VAL A 122 1.10 -5.63 -8.40
N LEU A 123 0.99 -5.87 -9.69
CA LEU A 123 2.02 -5.53 -10.67
C LEU A 123 1.80 -4.09 -11.14
N ALA A 124 2.84 -3.27 -11.10
CA ALA A 124 2.91 -1.90 -11.60
C ALA A 124 3.88 -1.88 -12.78
N CYS A 125 3.36 -1.91 -14.01
CA CYS A 125 4.16 -2.05 -15.21
C CYS A 125 3.94 -0.90 -16.19
N THR A 126 4.92 -0.66 -17.06
CA THR A 126 4.86 0.40 -18.06
C THR A 126 3.99 0.06 -19.29
N SER A 127 3.64 -1.22 -19.48
CA SER A 127 2.78 -1.68 -20.56
C SER A 127 2.17 -3.06 -20.24
N GLY A 128 1.17 -3.48 -21.04
CA GLY A 128 0.60 -4.83 -20.92
C GLY A 128 1.62 -5.94 -21.26
N GLU A 129 2.55 -5.69 -22.17
CA GLU A 129 3.63 -6.64 -22.46
C GLU A 129 4.57 -6.82 -21.27
N ALA A 130 4.87 -5.73 -20.56
CA ALA A 130 5.67 -5.78 -19.35
C ALA A 130 4.97 -6.56 -18.23
N VAL A 131 3.63 -6.49 -18.13
CA VAL A 131 2.86 -7.33 -17.19
C VAL A 131 3.03 -8.81 -17.52
N LEU A 132 2.90 -9.21 -18.79
CA LEU A 132 3.09 -10.60 -19.20
C LEU A 132 4.51 -11.07 -18.90
N ALA A 133 5.52 -10.26 -19.22
CA ALA A 133 6.91 -10.57 -18.97
C ALA A 133 7.21 -10.74 -17.45
N ALA A 134 6.59 -9.92 -16.61
CA ALA A 134 6.70 -10.04 -15.15
C ALA A 134 6.04 -11.33 -14.64
N CYS A 135 4.85 -11.67 -15.13
CA CYS A 135 4.19 -12.95 -14.80
C CYS A 135 5.05 -14.14 -15.20
N ASP A 136 5.54 -14.18 -16.45
CA ASP A 136 6.41 -15.24 -16.95
C ASP A 136 7.71 -15.37 -16.13
N ARG A 137 8.26 -14.24 -15.68
CA ARG A 137 9.45 -14.23 -14.84
C ARG A 137 9.16 -14.85 -13.47
N ILE A 138 8.06 -14.46 -12.83
CA ILE A 138 7.63 -15.02 -11.54
C ILE A 138 7.40 -16.53 -11.67
N GLU A 139 6.71 -16.97 -12.73
CA GLU A 139 6.47 -18.41 -12.97
C GLU A 139 7.77 -19.19 -13.13
N ARG A 140 8.73 -18.67 -13.89
CA ARG A 140 10.04 -19.32 -14.08
C ARG A 140 10.83 -19.40 -12.77
N GLU A 141 10.85 -18.33 -11.97
CA GLU A 141 11.64 -18.27 -10.74
C GLU A 141 11.02 -19.08 -9.61
N THR A 142 9.69 -19.12 -9.54
CA THR A 142 8.98 -19.83 -8.44
C THR A 142 8.58 -21.26 -8.80
N GLY A 143 8.42 -21.55 -10.11
CA GLY A 143 7.85 -22.81 -10.59
C GLY A 143 6.33 -22.91 -10.32
N LEU A 144 5.65 -21.81 -10.04
CA LEU A 144 4.23 -21.73 -9.72
C LEU A 144 3.48 -20.87 -10.73
N GLN A 145 2.23 -21.21 -11.03
CA GLN A 145 1.42 -20.48 -11.98
C GLN A 145 0.96 -19.14 -11.40
N VAL A 146 1.01 -18.09 -12.23
CA VAL A 146 0.49 -16.76 -11.95
C VAL A 146 -0.81 -16.53 -12.68
N TYR A 147 -1.82 -16.06 -11.97
CA TYR A 147 -3.11 -15.69 -12.52
C TYR A 147 -3.24 -14.17 -12.49
N ALA A 148 -3.24 -13.54 -13.66
CA ALA A 148 -3.42 -12.09 -13.79
C ALA A 148 -4.91 -11.75 -13.94
N PHE A 149 -5.35 -10.71 -13.23
CA PHE A 149 -6.70 -10.17 -13.24
C PHE A 149 -6.65 -8.72 -13.72
N PRO A 150 -6.73 -8.48 -15.04
CA PRO A 150 -6.76 -7.12 -15.58
C PRO A 150 -8.01 -6.37 -15.08
N LYS A 151 -7.84 -5.07 -14.83
CA LYS A 151 -8.94 -4.20 -14.41
C LYS A 151 -9.93 -4.02 -15.57
N GLU A 152 -11.16 -4.48 -15.41
CA GLU A 152 -12.25 -4.30 -16.39
C GLU A 152 -12.94 -2.95 -16.22
N LYS A 153 -13.14 -2.53 -14.96
CA LYS A 153 -13.83 -1.30 -14.62
C LYS A 153 -13.27 -0.69 -13.35
N GLU A 154 -13.13 0.61 -13.33
CA GLU A 154 -12.77 1.37 -12.16
C GLU A 154 -14.01 2.03 -11.55
N PHE A 155 -14.18 1.84 -10.24
CA PHE A 155 -15.19 2.56 -9.47
C PHE A 155 -14.45 3.59 -8.63
N PHE A 156 -14.90 4.85 -8.71
CA PHE A 156 -14.36 5.87 -7.83
C PHE A 156 -14.81 5.61 -6.40
N VAL A 157 -13.85 5.43 -5.51
CA VAL A 157 -14.09 5.28 -4.07
C VAL A 157 -13.27 6.33 -3.35
N GLU A 158 -13.93 7.26 -2.68
CA GLU A 158 -13.29 8.21 -1.78
C GLU A 158 -13.52 7.74 -0.33
N LEU A 159 -12.44 7.32 0.33
CA LEU A 159 -12.47 6.96 1.74
C LEU A 159 -11.72 8.03 2.53
N ARG A 160 -12.44 8.80 3.35
CA ARG A 160 -11.88 9.72 4.33
C ARG A 160 -12.14 9.17 5.71
N LEU A 161 -11.10 8.70 6.38
CA LEU A 161 -11.19 8.28 7.76
C LEU A 161 -11.04 9.51 8.67
N PRO A 162 -11.92 9.69 9.66
CA PRO A 162 -11.68 10.69 10.71
C PRO A 162 -10.44 10.28 11.50
N ALA A 163 -9.50 11.20 11.65
CA ALA A 163 -8.32 11.03 12.50
C ALA A 163 -8.62 11.56 13.91
#